data_de719cf815f38c1ecd28f362eadaa043
#
_entry.id   de719cf815f38c1ecd28f362eadaa043
#
_cell.length_a   1.000
_cell.length_b   1.000
_cell.length_c   1.000
_cell.angle_alpha   90.00
_cell.angle_beta   90.00
_cell.angle_gamma   90.00
#
_symmetry.space_group_name_H-M   'P 1'
#
loop_
_entity.id
_entity.type
_entity.pdbx_description
1 polymer ?
#
loop_
_entity_poly.entity_id
_entity_poly.type
_entity_poly.pdbx_seq_one_letter_code
_entity_poly.pdbx_strand_id
1 'polypeptide(L)'
;MAGHIRSRRELLGLIGAGAVLLAASRRPARAEVEEPSEAAVLRDPDAPVSGNAGGDISIVEWFDYQCPYCRKLEPELRQVVQDDGKVRLVLKDWPILGPVSVVAARMALACKFQDRYHPAHDALMSVNSKLTEPRIAEILAGAGIDVDRARRDLDTNAKTIDAILARNNEQAEGLGFHGTPSFIVGKFRVPGVLTMTDFERVMADARKAKAGNQQ
;
A
#
# COMPACT_ATOMS: atom_id res chain seq x y z
N MET A 1 80.26 48.02 41.54
CA MET A 1 79.40 49.17 41.27
C MET A 1 78.07 48.67 40.63
N ALA A 2 77.05 48.80 41.39
CA ALA A 2 75.64 49.00 41.11
C ALA A 2 75.09 48.33 39.80
N GLY A 3 74.43 47.38 39.87
CA GLY A 3 73.17 46.74 40.22
C GLY A 3 71.91 47.44 39.74
N HIS A 4 71.20 46.95 38.85
CA HIS A 4 69.74 47.25 38.87
C HIS A 4 68.93 46.04 38.44
N ILE A 5 68.31 45.52 39.42
CA ILE A 5 67.19 44.56 39.36
C ILE A 5 66.03 45.23 38.68
N ARG A 6 65.49 44.66 37.61
CA ARG A 6 64.21 45.06 37.04
C ARG A 6 63.21 43.93 37.19
N SER A 7 62.15 44.39 37.81
CA SER A 7 60.90 43.77 38.28
C SER A 7 60.19 42.87 37.23
N ARG A 8 59.71 41.77 37.75
CA ARG A 8 58.66 40.94 37.17
C ARG A 8 57.33 41.67 37.24
N ARG A 9 56.81 42.11 36.15
CA ARG A 9 55.37 42.41 35.96
C ARG A 9 55.17 42.79 34.51
N GLU A 10 54.16 42.13 33.95
CA GLU A 10 53.52 42.37 32.65
C GLU A 10 53.75 41.25 31.63
N LEU A 11 53.06 40.15 31.87
CA LEU A 11 52.62 39.20 30.86
C LEU A 11 51.15 38.90 31.16
N LEU A 12 50.29 39.84 30.82
CA LEU A 12 48.85 39.58 30.71
C LEU A 12 48.62 38.85 29.37
N GLY A 13 48.40 37.55 29.49
CA GLY A 13 48.02 36.73 28.35
C GLY A 13 46.61 37.04 27.87
N LEU A 14 46.49 37.24 26.58
CA LEU A 14 45.19 37.19 25.86
C LEU A 14 44.71 35.72 25.87
N ILE A 15 43.67 35.49 26.70
CA ILE A 15 42.87 34.26 26.57
C ILE A 15 41.90 34.52 25.45
N GLY A 16 42.23 33.97 24.26
CA GLY A 16 41.30 33.93 23.14
C GLY A 16 40.17 32.94 23.46
N ALA A 17 39.00 33.46 23.69
CA ALA A 17 37.76 32.66 23.79
C ALA A 17 37.44 32.09 22.40
N GLY A 18 37.90 30.85 22.14
CA GLY A 18 37.49 30.06 20.99
C GLY A 18 36.01 29.62 21.18
N ALA A 19 35.10 30.34 20.55
CA ALA A 19 33.72 29.89 20.43
C ALA A 19 33.69 28.66 19.51
N VAL A 20 33.63 27.49 20.08
CA VAL A 20 33.34 26.25 19.34
C VAL A 20 31.87 26.31 18.94
N LEU A 21 31.63 26.74 17.71
CA LEU A 21 30.33 26.58 17.06
C LEU A 21 30.07 25.07 16.85
N LEU A 22 29.38 24.44 17.79
CA LEU A 22 28.75 23.16 17.61
C LEU A 22 27.69 23.30 16.52
N ALA A 23 28.09 23.11 15.27
CA ALA A 23 27.14 22.90 14.16
C ALA A 23 26.35 21.62 14.46
N ALA A 24 25.23 21.78 15.14
CA ALA A 24 24.24 20.72 15.27
C ALA A 24 23.79 20.38 13.87
N SER A 25 24.35 19.32 13.29
CA SER A 25 23.88 18.70 12.06
C SER A 25 22.44 18.24 12.32
N ARG A 26 21.48 19.07 11.96
CA ARG A 26 20.07 18.67 11.89
C ARG A 26 20.02 17.57 10.83
N ARG A 27 19.98 16.32 11.26
CA ARG A 27 19.55 15.24 10.40
C ARG A 27 18.18 15.67 9.84
N PRO A 28 17.98 15.59 8.51
CA PRO A 28 16.65 15.84 7.98
C PRO A 28 15.73 14.86 8.69
N ALA A 29 14.69 15.39 9.33
CA ALA A 29 13.63 14.57 9.89
C ALA A 29 13.08 13.76 8.72
N ARG A 30 13.24 12.44 8.77
CA ARG A 30 12.54 11.53 7.88
C ARG A 30 11.08 11.84 8.10
N ALA A 31 10.38 12.30 7.07
CA ALA A 31 8.95 12.50 7.15
C ALA A 31 8.35 11.20 7.69
N GLU A 32 7.78 11.24 8.89
CA GLU A 32 7.03 10.12 9.41
C GLU A 32 5.86 9.93 8.45
N VAL A 33 5.80 8.77 7.80
CA VAL A 33 4.65 8.40 6.97
C VAL A 33 3.49 8.24 7.93
N GLU A 34 2.51 9.14 7.83
CA GLU A 34 1.35 9.15 8.72
C GLU A 34 0.54 7.87 8.53
N GLU A 35 0.18 7.21 9.63
CA GLU A 35 -0.66 6.03 9.58
C GLU A 35 -2.06 6.41 9.04
N PRO A 36 -2.54 5.75 7.98
CA PRO A 36 -3.82 6.10 7.40
C PRO A 36 -4.98 5.79 8.36
N SER A 37 -6.01 6.64 8.36
CA SER A 37 -7.19 6.38 9.17
C SER A 37 -7.92 5.10 8.74
N GLU A 38 -8.55 4.42 9.70
CA GLU A 38 -9.35 3.22 9.43
C GLU A 38 -10.40 3.46 8.33
N ALA A 39 -11.07 4.59 8.38
CA ALA A 39 -12.08 4.94 7.37
C ALA A 39 -11.48 5.10 5.96
N ALA A 40 -10.30 5.72 5.83
CA ALA A 40 -9.61 5.87 4.55
C ALA A 40 -9.18 4.52 3.97
N VAL A 41 -8.89 3.54 4.81
CA VAL A 41 -8.49 2.20 4.40
C VAL A 41 -9.71 1.33 4.07
N LEU A 42 -10.64 1.20 5.03
CA LEU A 42 -11.77 0.26 4.91
C LEU A 42 -12.91 0.78 4.02
N ARG A 43 -13.05 2.10 3.84
CA ARG A 43 -14.19 2.73 3.18
C ARG A 43 -13.78 3.68 2.05
N ASP A 44 -12.60 3.45 1.46
CA ASP A 44 -12.12 4.19 0.29
C ASP A 44 -13.15 4.12 -0.85
N PRO A 45 -13.73 5.26 -1.28
CA PRO A 45 -14.79 5.26 -2.29
C PRO A 45 -14.29 4.89 -3.70
N ASP A 46 -12.99 5.04 -3.94
CA ASP A 46 -12.39 4.73 -5.25
C ASP A 46 -11.93 3.29 -5.36
N ALA A 47 -11.76 2.59 -4.23
CA ALA A 47 -11.31 1.20 -4.24
C ALA A 47 -12.42 0.26 -4.75
N PRO A 48 -12.10 -0.66 -5.65
CA PRO A 48 -13.04 -1.70 -6.05
C PRO A 48 -13.42 -2.58 -4.86
N VAL A 49 -14.68 -2.99 -4.82
CA VAL A 49 -15.24 -3.82 -3.75
C VAL A 49 -15.85 -5.07 -4.32
N SER A 50 -15.54 -6.22 -3.72
CA SER A 50 -16.13 -7.52 -4.00
C SER A 50 -16.85 -8.08 -2.77
N GLY A 51 -17.53 -9.19 -2.93
CA GLY A 51 -18.32 -9.80 -1.87
C GLY A 51 -19.53 -8.96 -1.50
N ASN A 52 -19.80 -8.80 -0.20
CA ASN A 52 -20.94 -8.05 0.30
C ASN A 52 -20.55 -6.60 0.65
N ALA A 53 -20.97 -5.63 -0.15
CA ALA A 53 -20.67 -4.21 0.08
C ALA A 53 -21.17 -3.71 1.46
N GLY A 54 -22.25 -4.29 1.99
CA GLY A 54 -22.80 -4.03 3.32
C GLY A 54 -22.31 -4.98 4.41
N GLY A 55 -21.25 -5.76 4.14
CA GLY A 55 -20.72 -6.76 5.07
C GLY A 55 -20.36 -6.21 6.44
N ASP A 56 -20.49 -7.07 7.44
CA ASP A 56 -20.22 -6.72 8.84
C ASP A 56 -18.72 -6.62 9.15
N ILE A 57 -17.87 -7.25 8.34
CA ILE A 57 -16.42 -7.16 8.40
C ILE A 57 -15.85 -6.74 7.04
N SER A 58 -14.77 -5.98 7.05
CA SER A 58 -14.01 -5.67 5.82
C SER A 58 -12.67 -6.42 5.83
N ILE A 59 -12.34 -7.01 4.69
CA ILE A 59 -11.00 -7.42 4.32
C ILE A 59 -10.49 -6.44 3.29
N VAL A 60 -9.30 -5.89 3.48
CA VAL A 60 -8.62 -5.06 2.49
C VAL A 60 -7.37 -5.79 2.07
N GLU A 61 -7.21 -5.99 0.78
CA GLU A 61 -6.02 -6.64 0.20
C GLU A 61 -5.21 -5.64 -0.60
N TRP A 62 -3.91 -5.53 -0.31
CA TRP A 62 -2.91 -4.92 -1.19
C TRP A 62 -2.22 -6.01 -1.98
N PHE A 63 -2.33 -5.95 -3.28
CA PHE A 63 -1.87 -6.99 -4.18
C PHE A 63 -1.15 -6.44 -5.42
N ASP A 64 -0.41 -7.32 -6.09
CA ASP A 64 0.27 -7.04 -7.36
C ASP A 64 -0.04 -8.19 -8.36
N TYR A 65 -0.43 -7.83 -9.58
CA TYR A 65 -0.76 -8.82 -10.62
C TYR A 65 0.41 -9.71 -11.04
N GLN A 66 1.65 -9.33 -10.77
CA GLN A 66 2.81 -10.20 -11.00
C GLN A 66 3.22 -11.03 -9.78
N CYS A 67 2.61 -10.78 -8.60
CA CYS A 67 2.91 -11.52 -7.39
C CYS A 67 2.39 -12.96 -7.47
N PRO A 68 3.28 -13.99 -7.44
CA PRO A 68 2.83 -15.38 -7.51
C PRO A 68 2.01 -15.81 -6.29
N TYR A 69 2.27 -15.18 -5.14
CA TYR A 69 1.53 -15.46 -3.90
C TYR A 69 0.12 -14.90 -3.95
N CYS A 70 -0.07 -13.68 -4.50
CA CYS A 70 -1.40 -13.09 -4.71
C CYS A 70 -2.23 -13.98 -5.64
N ARG A 71 -1.67 -14.34 -6.79
CA ARG A 71 -2.35 -15.21 -7.76
C ARG A 71 -2.74 -16.58 -7.19
N LYS A 72 -1.85 -17.16 -6.40
CA LYS A 72 -2.13 -18.45 -5.75
C LYS A 72 -3.23 -18.34 -4.71
N LEU A 73 -3.25 -17.22 -3.98
CA LEU A 73 -4.20 -16.99 -2.89
C LEU A 73 -5.59 -16.59 -3.37
N GLU A 74 -5.68 -15.91 -4.52
CA GLU A 74 -6.92 -15.33 -5.04
C GLU A 74 -8.13 -16.29 -5.04
N PRO A 75 -8.01 -17.56 -5.52
CA PRO A 75 -9.14 -18.50 -5.46
C PRO A 75 -9.60 -18.83 -4.04
N GLU A 76 -8.66 -18.95 -3.09
CA GLU A 76 -8.95 -19.26 -1.70
C GLU A 76 -9.61 -18.06 -0.99
N LEU A 77 -9.08 -16.86 -1.20
CA LEU A 77 -9.66 -15.63 -0.66
C LEU A 77 -11.08 -15.42 -1.16
N ARG A 78 -11.31 -15.61 -2.45
CA ARG A 78 -12.63 -15.54 -3.07
C ARG A 78 -13.60 -16.53 -2.45
N GLN A 79 -13.16 -17.78 -2.25
CA GLN A 79 -13.98 -18.82 -1.62
C GLN A 79 -14.38 -18.43 -0.20
N VAL A 80 -13.41 -17.97 0.63
CA VAL A 80 -13.67 -17.52 2.00
C VAL A 80 -14.70 -16.39 2.04
N VAL A 81 -14.57 -15.40 1.14
CA VAL A 81 -15.51 -14.27 1.05
C VAL A 81 -16.90 -14.72 0.66
N GLN A 82 -16.98 -15.69 -0.26
CA GLN A 82 -18.23 -16.24 -0.77
C GLN A 82 -18.95 -17.11 0.27
N ASP A 83 -18.22 -17.98 0.96
CA ASP A 83 -18.76 -18.88 1.99
C ASP A 83 -19.25 -18.11 3.23
N ASP A 84 -18.54 -17.06 3.63
CA ASP A 84 -18.95 -16.20 4.73
C ASP A 84 -20.18 -15.34 4.39
N GLY A 85 -20.27 -14.81 3.18
CA GLY A 85 -21.38 -14.01 2.66
C GLY A 85 -21.60 -12.65 3.34
N LYS A 86 -20.81 -12.30 4.37
CA LYS A 86 -20.89 -11.04 5.13
C LYS A 86 -19.59 -10.25 5.10
N VAL A 87 -18.65 -10.64 4.25
CA VAL A 87 -17.37 -9.96 4.06
C VAL A 87 -17.48 -8.92 2.94
N ARG A 88 -17.00 -7.71 3.24
CA ARG A 88 -16.70 -6.67 2.25
C ARG A 88 -15.22 -6.76 1.90
N LEU A 89 -14.89 -7.27 0.71
CA LEU A 89 -13.51 -7.32 0.21
C LEU A 89 -13.19 -6.04 -0.57
N VAL A 90 -12.19 -5.30 -0.10
CA VAL A 90 -11.68 -4.07 -0.73
C VAL A 90 -10.37 -4.39 -1.42
N LEU A 91 -10.27 -4.09 -2.70
CA LEU A 91 -9.12 -4.39 -3.52
C LEU A 91 -8.24 -3.14 -3.72
N LYS A 92 -6.98 -3.25 -3.35
CA LYS A 92 -5.97 -2.19 -3.44
C LYS A 92 -4.86 -2.61 -4.40
N ASP A 93 -4.95 -2.17 -5.66
CA ASP A 93 -3.86 -2.34 -6.61
C ASP A 93 -2.59 -1.69 -6.06
N TRP A 94 -1.54 -2.48 -5.84
CA TRP A 94 -0.25 -2.03 -5.32
C TRP A 94 0.90 -2.59 -6.14
N PRO A 95 1.19 -2.00 -7.32
CA PRO A 95 2.11 -2.53 -8.32
C PRO A 95 3.58 -2.25 -7.95
N ILE A 96 4.18 -3.08 -7.10
CA ILE A 96 5.55 -2.93 -6.58
C ILE A 96 6.58 -3.84 -7.26
N LEU A 97 6.15 -4.76 -8.13
CA LEU A 97 7.03 -5.76 -8.76
C LEU A 97 7.53 -5.35 -10.15
N GLY A 98 7.52 -4.06 -10.44
CA GLY A 98 8.13 -3.49 -11.62
C GLY A 98 7.15 -2.87 -12.64
N PRO A 99 7.67 -2.35 -13.77
CA PRO A 99 6.88 -1.55 -14.71
C PRO A 99 5.65 -2.26 -15.27
N VAL A 100 5.74 -3.56 -15.54
CA VAL A 100 4.61 -4.35 -16.07
C VAL A 100 3.49 -4.50 -15.03
N SER A 101 3.81 -4.54 -13.73
CA SER A 101 2.79 -4.49 -12.66
C SER A 101 2.01 -3.19 -12.72
N VAL A 102 2.70 -2.06 -12.96
CA VAL A 102 2.06 -0.75 -13.09
C VAL A 102 1.12 -0.74 -14.31
N VAL A 103 1.56 -1.28 -15.45
CA VAL A 103 0.71 -1.38 -16.66
C VAL A 103 -0.53 -2.24 -16.36
N ALA A 104 -0.37 -3.39 -15.71
CA ALA A 104 -1.50 -4.27 -15.37
C ALA A 104 -2.51 -3.57 -14.45
N ALA A 105 -2.04 -2.93 -13.37
CA ALA A 105 -2.89 -2.21 -12.43
C ALA A 105 -3.62 -1.03 -13.09
N ARG A 106 -2.93 -0.22 -13.89
CA ARG A 106 -3.54 0.89 -14.63
C ARG A 106 -4.62 0.42 -15.60
N MET A 107 -4.37 -0.66 -16.34
CA MET A 107 -5.34 -1.24 -17.28
C MET A 107 -6.56 -1.82 -16.53
N ALA A 108 -6.35 -2.53 -15.43
CA ALA A 108 -7.46 -3.03 -14.59
C ALA A 108 -8.32 -1.88 -14.04
N LEU A 109 -7.70 -0.83 -13.49
CA LEU A 109 -8.40 0.35 -13.00
C LEU A 109 -9.12 1.12 -14.12
N ALA A 110 -8.57 1.18 -15.34
CA ALA A 110 -9.25 1.75 -16.48
C ALA A 110 -10.54 1.00 -16.84
N CYS A 111 -10.57 -0.33 -16.62
CA CYS A 111 -11.78 -1.12 -16.83
C CYS A 111 -12.94 -0.77 -15.87
N LYS A 112 -12.71 -0.01 -14.79
CA LYS A 112 -13.80 0.54 -13.94
C LYS A 112 -14.75 1.43 -14.73
N PHE A 113 -14.24 2.18 -15.71
CA PHE A 113 -15.03 3.10 -16.52
C PHE A 113 -15.96 2.42 -17.55
N GLN A 114 -15.87 1.10 -17.62
CA GLN A 114 -16.80 0.25 -18.38
C GLN A 114 -17.48 -0.81 -17.46
N ASP A 115 -17.44 -0.63 -16.13
CA ASP A 115 -17.96 -1.57 -15.13
C ASP A 115 -17.36 -2.99 -15.26
N ARG A 116 -16.08 -3.08 -15.68
CA ARG A 116 -15.40 -4.34 -15.99
C ARG A 116 -14.13 -4.58 -15.16
N TYR A 117 -13.99 -3.87 -14.02
CA TYR A 117 -12.82 -4.07 -13.16
C TYR A 117 -12.70 -5.51 -12.66
N HIS A 118 -13.77 -6.09 -12.09
CA HIS A 118 -13.71 -7.45 -11.56
C HIS A 118 -13.37 -8.51 -12.62
N PRO A 119 -14.01 -8.53 -13.81
CA PRO A 119 -13.57 -9.41 -14.88
C PRO A 119 -12.10 -9.21 -15.30
N ALA A 120 -11.59 -7.97 -15.30
CA ALA A 120 -10.21 -7.69 -15.59
C ALA A 120 -9.28 -8.23 -14.50
N HIS A 121 -9.61 -7.95 -13.24
CA HIS A 121 -8.89 -8.46 -12.07
C HIS A 121 -8.80 -9.98 -12.07
N ASP A 122 -9.94 -10.66 -12.22
CA ASP A 122 -10.05 -12.11 -12.24
C ASP A 122 -9.18 -12.73 -13.35
N ALA A 123 -9.25 -12.17 -14.54
CA ALA A 123 -8.46 -12.63 -15.68
C ALA A 123 -6.95 -12.46 -15.46
N LEU A 124 -6.52 -11.29 -14.93
CA LEU A 124 -5.12 -11.02 -14.66
C LEU A 124 -4.56 -11.84 -13.50
N MET A 125 -5.37 -12.15 -12.48
CA MET A 125 -4.98 -12.99 -11.35
C MET A 125 -4.91 -14.47 -11.71
N SER A 126 -5.71 -14.95 -12.69
CA SER A 126 -5.79 -16.36 -13.04
C SER A 126 -4.61 -16.89 -13.88
N VAL A 127 -3.70 -16.01 -14.36
CA VAL A 127 -2.61 -16.45 -15.24
C VAL A 127 -1.41 -16.97 -14.46
N ASN A 128 -0.82 -18.08 -14.92
CA ASN A 128 0.37 -18.68 -14.31
C ASN A 128 1.69 -18.25 -14.98
N SER A 129 1.60 -17.43 -16.04
CA SER A 129 2.77 -16.96 -16.78
C SER A 129 3.17 -15.55 -16.39
N LYS A 130 4.40 -15.17 -16.72
CA LYS A 130 4.87 -13.78 -16.59
C LYS A 130 4.03 -12.86 -17.47
N LEU A 131 3.59 -11.72 -16.93
CA LEU A 131 2.91 -10.69 -17.70
C LEU A 131 3.90 -9.91 -18.57
N THR A 132 3.40 -9.52 -19.73
CA THR A 132 3.99 -8.52 -20.63
C THR A 132 2.86 -7.61 -21.10
N GLU A 133 3.17 -6.42 -21.59
CA GLU A 133 2.12 -5.50 -22.05
C GLU A 133 1.21 -6.11 -23.13
N PRO A 134 1.75 -6.79 -24.20
CA PRO A 134 0.89 -7.47 -25.15
C PRO A 134 0.02 -8.55 -24.50
N ARG A 135 0.60 -9.31 -23.55
CA ARG A 135 -0.13 -10.39 -22.88
C ARG A 135 -1.26 -9.86 -21.99
N ILE A 136 -1.08 -8.71 -21.33
CA ILE A 136 -2.14 -8.03 -20.59
C ILE A 136 -3.32 -7.72 -21.51
N ALA A 137 -3.07 -7.15 -22.69
CA ALA A 137 -4.12 -6.85 -23.66
C ALA A 137 -4.87 -8.11 -24.14
N GLU A 138 -4.14 -9.18 -24.44
CA GLU A 138 -4.72 -10.48 -24.83
C GLU A 138 -5.60 -11.08 -23.73
N ILE A 139 -5.14 -11.05 -22.47
CA ILE A 139 -5.88 -11.56 -21.31
C ILE A 139 -7.19 -10.78 -21.14
N LEU A 140 -7.11 -9.45 -21.20
CA LEU A 140 -8.28 -8.59 -21.04
C LEU A 140 -9.27 -8.80 -22.19
N ALA A 141 -8.80 -8.87 -23.44
CA ALA A 141 -9.64 -9.18 -24.58
C ALA A 141 -10.32 -10.56 -24.44
N GLY A 142 -9.57 -11.59 -23.98
CA GLY A 142 -10.10 -12.92 -23.69
C GLY A 142 -11.18 -12.93 -22.61
N ALA A 143 -11.16 -11.97 -21.68
CA ALA A 143 -12.17 -11.76 -20.66
C ALA A 143 -13.38 -10.92 -21.15
N GLY A 144 -13.45 -10.63 -22.45
CA GLY A 144 -14.54 -9.86 -23.06
C GLY A 144 -14.49 -8.37 -22.76
N ILE A 145 -13.29 -7.84 -22.49
CA ILE A 145 -13.09 -6.40 -22.26
C ILE A 145 -12.74 -5.72 -23.56
N ASP A 146 -13.37 -4.58 -23.84
CA ASP A 146 -12.97 -3.68 -24.92
C ASP A 146 -11.64 -3.00 -24.55
N VAL A 147 -10.53 -3.59 -25.01
CA VAL A 147 -9.18 -3.14 -24.71
C VAL A 147 -8.89 -1.75 -25.29
N ASP A 148 -9.43 -1.44 -26.45
CA ASP A 148 -9.20 -0.12 -27.07
C ASP A 148 -9.98 0.96 -26.30
N ARG A 149 -11.17 0.65 -25.81
CA ARG A 149 -11.88 1.52 -24.88
C ARG A 149 -11.11 1.66 -23.56
N ALA A 150 -10.61 0.56 -23.00
CA ALA A 150 -9.82 0.61 -21.75
C ALA A 150 -8.57 1.50 -21.90
N ARG A 151 -7.90 1.49 -23.05
CA ARG A 151 -6.77 2.39 -23.34
C ARG A 151 -7.22 3.85 -23.39
N ARG A 152 -8.32 4.16 -24.08
CA ARG A 152 -8.87 5.53 -24.11
C ARG A 152 -9.31 5.99 -22.72
N ASP A 153 -9.95 5.12 -21.95
CA ASP A 153 -10.36 5.41 -20.57
C ASP A 153 -9.14 5.64 -19.67
N LEU A 154 -8.06 4.88 -19.87
CA LEU A 154 -6.78 5.08 -19.18
C LEU A 154 -6.19 6.46 -19.51
N ASP A 155 -6.11 6.83 -20.78
CA ASP A 155 -5.56 8.13 -21.21
C ASP A 155 -6.40 9.30 -20.64
N THR A 156 -7.71 9.16 -20.69
CA THR A 156 -8.65 10.19 -20.20
C THR A 156 -8.59 10.36 -18.70
N ASN A 157 -8.42 9.26 -17.96
CA ASN A 157 -8.50 9.22 -16.48
C ASN A 157 -7.14 8.98 -15.83
N ALA A 158 -6.02 9.16 -16.54
CA ALA A 158 -4.69 8.83 -16.06
C ALA A 158 -4.39 9.43 -14.69
N LYS A 159 -4.70 10.72 -14.46
CA LYS A 159 -4.48 11.40 -13.19
C LYS A 159 -5.25 10.77 -12.04
N THR A 160 -6.49 10.36 -12.26
CA THR A 160 -7.34 9.71 -11.25
C THR A 160 -6.79 8.32 -10.91
N ILE A 161 -6.41 7.55 -11.93
CA ILE A 161 -5.84 6.21 -11.76
C ILE A 161 -4.51 6.29 -11.01
N ASP A 162 -3.63 7.21 -11.41
CA ASP A 162 -2.34 7.39 -10.75
C ASP A 162 -2.49 7.86 -9.31
N ALA A 163 -3.49 8.71 -9.01
CA ALA A 163 -3.80 9.12 -7.64
C ALA A 163 -4.31 7.95 -6.78
N ILE A 164 -5.09 7.02 -7.36
CA ILE A 164 -5.52 5.79 -6.66
C ILE A 164 -4.29 4.94 -6.31
N LEU A 165 -3.40 4.70 -7.27
CA LEU A 165 -2.18 3.90 -7.06
C LEU A 165 -1.24 4.55 -6.03
N ALA A 166 -1.05 5.86 -6.11
CA ALA A 166 -0.25 6.61 -5.14
C ALA A 166 -0.82 6.49 -3.72
N ARG A 167 -2.13 6.70 -3.56
CA ARG A 167 -2.82 6.55 -2.27
C ARG A 167 -2.73 5.13 -1.73
N ASN A 168 -2.88 4.10 -2.58
CA ASN A 168 -2.72 2.72 -2.15
C ASN A 168 -1.31 2.43 -1.64
N ASN A 169 -0.28 2.99 -2.31
CA ASN A 169 1.11 2.90 -1.87
C ASN A 169 1.33 3.61 -0.53
N GLU A 170 0.88 4.87 -0.38
CA GLU A 170 0.99 5.64 0.85
C GLU A 170 0.31 4.92 2.03
N GLN A 171 -0.86 4.35 1.81
CA GLN A 171 -1.56 3.56 2.82
C GLN A 171 -0.79 2.31 3.20
N ALA A 172 -0.25 1.56 2.23
CA ALA A 172 0.55 0.37 2.50
C ALA A 172 1.81 0.70 3.32
N GLU A 173 2.55 1.75 2.91
CA GLU A 173 3.74 2.22 3.62
C GLU A 173 3.40 2.72 5.03
N GLY A 174 2.33 3.50 5.20
CA GLY A 174 1.86 4.00 6.49
C GLY A 174 1.43 2.88 7.44
N LEU A 175 0.94 1.77 6.89
CA LEU A 175 0.64 0.55 7.65
C LEU A 175 1.86 -0.33 7.89
N GLY A 176 3.04 0.03 7.38
CA GLY A 176 4.27 -0.75 7.53
C GLY A 176 4.28 -2.03 6.68
N PHE A 177 3.54 -2.07 5.58
CA PHE A 177 3.61 -3.18 4.64
C PHE A 177 4.84 -3.03 3.73
N HIS A 178 5.48 -4.16 3.40
CA HIS A 178 6.71 -4.21 2.61
C HIS A 178 6.63 -5.17 1.42
N GLY A 179 5.46 -5.76 1.16
CA GLY A 179 5.26 -6.73 0.07
C GLY A 179 3.81 -7.15 -0.06
N THR A 180 3.54 -7.87 -1.15
CA THR A 180 2.22 -8.40 -1.49
C THR A 180 2.18 -9.92 -1.38
N PRO A 181 1.03 -10.52 -1.01
CA PRO A 181 -0.16 -9.83 -0.52
C PRO A 181 0.03 -9.27 0.89
N SER A 182 -0.73 -8.23 1.24
CA SER A 182 -0.85 -7.73 2.62
C SER A 182 -2.30 -7.38 2.89
N PHE A 183 -2.75 -7.57 4.13
CA PHE A 183 -4.16 -7.46 4.47
C PHE A 183 -4.42 -6.60 5.70
N ILE A 184 -5.59 -5.96 5.68
CA ILE A 184 -6.29 -5.54 6.89
C ILE A 184 -7.57 -6.37 7.00
N VAL A 185 -7.80 -7.03 8.14
CA VAL A 185 -9.03 -7.76 8.46
C VAL A 185 -9.67 -7.10 9.67
N GLY A 186 -10.72 -6.34 9.46
CA GLY A 186 -11.24 -5.44 10.49
C GLY A 186 -10.16 -4.47 10.97
N LYS A 187 -9.70 -4.62 12.23
CA LYS A 187 -8.59 -3.82 12.78
C LYS A 187 -7.22 -4.50 12.75
N PHE A 188 -7.16 -5.74 12.30
CA PHE A 188 -5.91 -6.52 12.34
C PHE A 188 -5.11 -6.34 11.07
N ARG A 189 -3.81 -6.04 11.23
CA ARG A 189 -2.83 -6.03 10.14
C ARG A 189 -2.26 -7.42 9.97
N VAL A 190 -2.27 -7.91 8.74
CA VAL A 190 -1.73 -9.22 8.39
C VAL A 190 -0.84 -9.08 7.17
N PRO A 191 0.49 -9.00 7.35
CA PRO A 191 1.43 -9.03 6.23
C PRO A 191 1.61 -10.47 5.74
N GLY A 192 1.53 -10.66 4.42
CA GLY A 192 1.81 -11.94 3.77
C GLY A 192 0.58 -12.83 3.59
N VAL A 193 0.86 -14.10 3.27
CA VAL A 193 -0.17 -15.09 2.88
C VAL A 193 -0.88 -15.64 4.10
N LEU A 194 -2.19 -15.78 4.01
CA LEU A 194 -3.06 -16.49 4.96
C LEU A 194 -3.59 -17.76 4.30
N THR A 195 -3.80 -18.82 5.09
CA THR A 195 -4.62 -19.95 4.69
C THR A 195 -6.11 -19.64 4.86
N MET A 196 -7.00 -20.42 4.25
CA MET A 196 -8.46 -20.30 4.48
C MET A 196 -8.80 -20.31 5.96
N THR A 197 -8.24 -21.26 6.72
CA THR A 197 -8.45 -21.36 8.18
C THR A 197 -7.95 -20.13 8.93
N ASP A 198 -6.84 -19.51 8.49
CA ASP A 198 -6.34 -18.28 9.11
C ASP A 198 -7.26 -17.09 8.81
N PHE A 199 -7.80 -17.00 7.59
CA PHE A 199 -8.84 -16.00 7.27
C PHE A 199 -10.06 -16.16 8.15
N GLU A 200 -10.61 -17.37 8.29
CA GLU A 200 -11.77 -17.66 9.15
C GLU A 200 -11.50 -17.24 10.60
N ARG A 201 -10.31 -17.57 11.12
CA ARG A 201 -9.91 -17.23 12.49
C ARG A 201 -9.81 -15.72 12.69
N VAL A 202 -9.08 -15.01 11.82
CA VAL A 202 -8.88 -13.57 11.96
C VAL A 202 -10.19 -12.80 11.75
N MET A 203 -11.08 -13.26 10.88
CA MET A 203 -12.43 -12.70 10.73
C MET A 203 -13.26 -12.88 11.99
N ALA A 204 -13.24 -14.07 12.61
CA ALA A 204 -13.95 -14.33 13.87
C ALA A 204 -13.43 -13.42 14.99
N ASP A 205 -12.12 -13.25 15.09
CA ASP A 205 -11.49 -12.37 16.09
C ASP A 205 -11.80 -10.89 15.83
N ALA A 206 -11.86 -10.48 14.57
CA ALA A 206 -12.24 -9.13 14.18
C ALA A 206 -13.70 -8.82 14.55
N ARG A 207 -14.62 -9.78 14.37
CA ARG A 207 -16.02 -9.64 14.80
C ARG A 207 -16.15 -9.53 16.31
N LYS A 208 -15.44 -10.39 17.08
CA LYS A 208 -15.39 -10.31 18.56
C LYS A 208 -14.87 -8.95 19.03
N ALA A 209 -13.78 -8.46 18.43
CA ALA A 209 -13.23 -7.18 18.78
C ALA A 209 -14.16 -6.00 18.49
N LYS A 210 -14.92 -6.07 17.39
CA LYS A 210 -15.93 -5.06 17.04
C LYS A 210 -17.09 -5.06 18.04
N ALA A 211 -17.57 -6.24 18.45
CA ALA A 211 -18.63 -6.37 19.45
C ALA A 211 -18.21 -5.85 20.83
N GLY A 212 -16.96 -6.09 21.26
CA GLY A 212 -16.41 -5.59 22.52
C GLY A 212 -16.25 -4.07 22.59
N ASN A 213 -16.11 -3.38 21.47
CA ASN A 213 -16.02 -1.91 21.41
C ASN A 213 -17.39 -1.21 21.42
N GLN A 214 -18.49 -1.95 21.40
CA GLN A 214 -19.88 -1.42 21.41
C GLN A 214 -20.55 -1.50 22.79
N GLN A 215 -19.84 -2.03 23.78
CA GLN A 215 -20.25 -2.09 25.19
C GLN A 215 -19.57 -1.00 25.99
#